data_af10d32a996bd37342a8f03c3ff5b070
#
_entry.id   af10d32a996bd37342a8f03c3ff5b070
#
_cell.length_a   1.000
_cell.length_b   1.000
_cell.length_c   1.000
_cell.angle_alpha   90.00
_cell.angle_beta   90.00
_cell.angle_gamma   90.00
#
_symmetry.space_group_name_H-M   'P 1'
#
loop_
_entity.id
_entity.type
_entity.pdbx_description
1 polymer ?
#
loop_
_entity_poly.entity_id
_entity_poly.type
_entity_poly.pdbx_seq_one_letter_code
_entity_poly.pdbx_strand_id
1 'polypeptide(L)' 'MTKTYRNPPSNCDICHALITDMFVDGATTAGPWGNMCPKCYAKYGQGLGTGKGQKYEKQPNGTFLKTAG' A
#
# COMPACT_ATOMS: atom_id res chain seq x y z
N MET A 1 2.91 -15.63 8.66
CA MET A 1 1.49 -15.28 8.87
C MET A 1 1.11 -14.13 7.96
N THR A 2 -0.01 -14.22 7.28
CA THR A 2 -0.44 -13.19 6.34
C THR A 2 -1.18 -12.08 7.06
N LYS A 3 -0.78 -10.85 6.80
CA LYS A 3 -1.41 -9.67 7.39
C LYS A 3 -2.62 -9.23 6.57
N THR A 4 -3.71 -8.88 7.27
CA THR A 4 -4.95 -8.44 6.63
C THR A 4 -5.41 -7.13 7.24
N TYR A 5 -5.80 -6.17 6.40
CA TYR A 5 -6.44 -4.93 6.85
C TYR A 5 -7.95 -5.08 6.76
N ARG A 6 -8.64 -4.87 7.87
CA ARG A 6 -10.11 -4.83 7.92
C ARG A 6 -10.63 -3.42 7.69
N ASN A 7 -9.89 -2.43 8.16
CA ASN A 7 -10.19 -1.01 7.94
C ASN A 7 -9.05 -0.40 7.13
N PRO A 8 -8.98 -0.69 5.82
CA PRO A 8 -7.90 -0.21 4.99
C PRO A 8 -7.97 1.31 4.82
N PRO A 9 -6.87 1.95 4.46
CA PRO A 9 -6.89 3.37 4.15
C PRO A 9 -7.80 3.63 2.96
N SER A 10 -8.52 4.74 2.99
CA SER A 10 -9.45 5.11 1.91
C SER A 10 -8.73 5.81 0.76
N ASN A 11 -7.70 6.57 1.07
CA ASN A 11 -7.02 7.43 0.10
C ASN A 11 -5.52 7.28 0.17
N CYS A 12 -4.88 7.49 -0.99
CA CYS A 12 -3.43 7.55 -1.07
C CYS A 12 -2.89 8.72 -0.24
N ASP A 13 -1.83 8.47 0.53
CA ASP A 13 -1.24 9.51 1.37
C ASP A 13 -0.50 10.59 0.57
N ILE A 14 -0.20 10.33 -0.68
CA ILE A 14 0.56 11.25 -1.52
C ILE A 14 -0.35 12.08 -2.41
N CYS A 15 -1.13 11.42 -3.28
CA CYS A 15 -1.98 12.13 -4.24
C CYS A 15 -3.43 12.25 -3.79
N HIS A 16 -3.81 11.62 -2.70
CA HIS A 16 -5.15 11.61 -2.12
C HIS A 16 -6.23 10.95 -3.00
N ALA A 17 -5.82 10.26 -4.07
CA ALA A 17 -6.74 9.50 -4.89
C ALA A 17 -7.30 8.32 -4.11
N LEU A 18 -8.52 7.91 -4.47
CA LEU A 18 -9.19 6.79 -3.81
C LEU A 18 -8.43 5.48 -4.04
N ILE A 19 -8.20 4.73 -2.96
CA ILE A 19 -7.60 3.40 -3.04
C ILE A 19 -8.73 2.41 -3.35
N THR A 20 -8.60 1.67 -4.46
CA THR A 20 -9.65 0.76 -4.92
C THR A 20 -9.25 -0.71 -4.82
N ASP A 21 -8.21 -1.13 -5.54
CA ASP A 21 -7.87 -2.54 -5.69
C ASP A 21 -6.63 -2.97 -4.91
N MET A 22 -5.68 -2.06 -4.77
CA MET A 22 -4.44 -2.36 -4.06
C MET A 22 -3.79 -1.09 -3.54
N PHE A 23 -2.95 -1.25 -2.56
CA PHE A 23 -2.06 -0.18 -2.11
C PHE A 23 -0.76 -0.79 -1.59
N VAL A 24 0.26 0.05 -1.49
CA VAL A 24 1.53 -0.32 -0.88
C VAL A 24 1.76 0.54 0.36
N ASP A 25 1.93 -0.11 1.50
CA ASP A 25 2.34 0.55 2.74
C ASP A 25 3.85 0.48 2.80
N GLY A 26 4.52 1.59 2.57
CA GLY A 26 5.96 1.53 2.48
C GLY A 26 6.67 2.87 2.52
N ALA A 27 7.99 2.78 2.51
CA ALA A 27 8.87 3.95 2.47
C ALA A 27 8.76 4.66 1.13
N THR A 28 8.85 5.98 1.17
CA THR A 28 8.85 6.81 -0.04
C THR A 28 10.21 7.44 -0.26
N THR A 29 10.47 7.89 -1.49
CA THR A 29 11.70 8.63 -1.82
C THR A 29 11.78 9.97 -1.09
N ALA A 30 10.63 10.47 -0.59
CA ALA A 30 10.60 11.68 0.21
C ALA A 30 10.96 11.42 1.69
N GLY A 31 11.08 10.16 2.10
CA GLY A 31 11.45 9.76 3.46
C GLY A 31 10.36 9.11 4.27
N PRO A 32 9.21 9.75 4.50
CA PRO A 32 8.18 9.15 5.35
C PRO A 32 7.51 7.92 4.71
N TRP A 33 7.05 7.01 5.57
CA TRP A 33 6.21 5.90 5.13
C TRP A 33 4.80 6.39 4.87
N GLY A 34 4.15 5.77 3.88
CA GLY A 34 2.77 6.10 3.56
C GLY A 34 2.08 4.97 2.82
N ASN A 35 0.75 5.08 2.74
CA ASN A 35 -0.07 4.19 1.95
C ASN A 35 -0.18 4.78 0.55
N MET A 36 0.39 4.10 -0.43
CA MET A 36 0.52 4.60 -1.79
C MET A 36 -0.39 3.86 -2.75
N CYS A 37 -1.08 4.60 -3.63
CA CYS A 37 -1.77 4.00 -4.76
C CYS A 37 -0.72 3.47 -5.77
N PRO A 38 -1.13 2.63 -6.75
CA PRO A 38 -0.18 2.09 -7.72
C PRO A 38 0.65 3.14 -8.44
N LYS A 39 0.05 4.27 -8.80
CA LYS A 39 0.77 5.35 -9.50
C LYS A 39 1.84 5.98 -8.61
N CYS A 40 1.50 6.27 -7.36
CA CYS A 40 2.46 6.89 -6.44
C CYS A 40 3.55 5.90 -6.03
N TYR A 41 3.21 4.62 -5.88
CA TYR A 41 4.22 3.60 -5.63
C TYR A 41 5.22 3.54 -6.78
N ALA A 42 4.76 3.60 -8.02
CA ALA A 42 5.64 3.58 -9.19
C ALA A 42 6.60 4.77 -9.23
N LYS A 43 6.17 5.92 -8.70
CA LYS A 43 6.98 7.15 -8.70
C LYS A 43 7.86 7.28 -7.46
N TYR A 44 7.33 6.94 -6.29
CA TYR A 44 7.96 7.28 -5.01
C TYR A 44 8.28 6.08 -4.13
N GLY A 45 7.87 4.88 -4.52
CA GLY A 45 8.11 3.68 -3.72
C GLY A 45 9.57 3.26 -3.74
N GLN A 46 9.99 2.61 -2.65
CA GLN A 46 11.37 2.13 -2.48
C GLN A 46 11.49 0.63 -2.70
N GLY A 47 10.46 0.00 -3.27
CA GLY A 47 10.43 -1.45 -3.47
C GLY A 47 9.62 -2.16 -2.40
N LEU A 48 9.63 -3.47 -2.44
CA LEU A 48 8.88 -4.32 -1.52
C LEU A 48 9.85 -5.11 -0.64
N GLY A 49 9.39 -5.46 0.56
CA GLY A 49 10.16 -6.24 1.50
C GLY A 49 10.30 -5.55 2.85
N THR A 50 10.96 -6.23 3.78
CA THR A 50 11.21 -5.72 5.13
C THR A 50 11.99 -4.40 5.07
N GLY A 51 11.46 -3.36 5.71
CA GLY A 51 12.08 -2.03 5.71
C GLY A 51 11.85 -1.23 4.44
N LYS A 52 11.10 -1.76 3.47
CA LYS A 52 10.84 -1.09 2.19
C LYS A 52 9.35 -0.88 1.95
N GLY A 53 8.56 -1.94 2.00
CA GLY A 53 7.13 -1.83 1.79
C GLY A 53 6.43 -3.16 1.69
N GLN A 54 5.11 -3.13 1.90
CA GLN A 54 4.25 -4.30 1.78
C GLN A 54 3.08 -3.97 0.86
N LYS A 55 2.81 -4.85 -0.08
CA LYS A 55 1.71 -4.71 -1.02
C LYS A 55 0.47 -5.41 -0.47
N TYR A 56 -0.66 -4.75 -0.53
CA TYR A 56 -1.96 -5.28 -0.11
C TYR A 56 -2.93 -5.24 -1.28
N GLU A 57 -3.66 -6.34 -1.49
CA GLU A 57 -4.64 -6.45 -2.57
C GLU A 57 -6.01 -6.75 -2.00
N LYS A 58 -7.03 -6.11 -2.59
CA LYS A 58 -8.41 -6.25 -2.15
C LYS A 58 -8.93 -7.67 -2.41
N GLN A 59 -9.58 -8.23 -1.41
CA GLN A 59 -10.19 -9.54 -1.48
C GLN A 59 -11.70 -9.43 -1.72
N PRO A 60 -12.36 -10.51 -2.18
CA PRO A 60 -13.81 -10.49 -2.43
C PRO A 60 -14.64 -10.07 -1.22
N ASN A 61 -14.17 -10.32 -0.01
CA ASN A 61 -14.89 -9.94 1.21
C ASN A 61 -14.64 -8.48 1.64
N GLY A 62 -13.93 -7.70 0.83
CA GLY A 62 -13.66 -6.29 1.12
C GLY A 62 -12.43 -6.02 1.98
N THR A 63 -11.77 -7.04 2.50
CA THR A 63 -10.51 -6.85 3.23
C THR A 63 -9.35 -6.74 2.26
N PHE A 64 -8.21 -6.22 2.73
CA PHE A 64 -6.98 -6.17 1.95
C PHE A 64 -5.98 -7.16 2.54
N LEU A 65 -5.48 -8.04 1.70
CA LEU A 65 -4.54 -9.09 2.08
C LEU A 65 -3.13 -8.74 1.61
N LYS A 66 -2.14 -8.92 2.49
CA LYS A 66 -0.75 -8.74 2.10
C LYS A 66 -0.36 -9.82 1.09
N THR A 67 0.05 -9.40 -0.12
CA THR A 67 0.42 -10.32 -1.20
C THR A 67 1.88 -10.26 -1.58
N ALA A 68 2.63 -9.26 -1.12
CA ALA A 68 4.05 -9.14 -1.38
C ALA A 68 4.72 -8.27 -0.31
N GLY A 69 6.01 -8.47 -0.16
CA GLY A 69 6.79 -7.80 0.86
C GLY A 69 6.80 -8.59 2.16
#